data_fb49b0ba51fe963a07575ce22459ff00
#
_entry.id   fb49b0ba51fe963a07575ce22459ff00
#
_cell.length_a   1.000
_cell.length_b   1.000
_cell.length_c   1.000
_cell.angle_alpha   90.00
_cell.angle_beta   90.00
_cell.angle_gamma   90.00
#
_symmetry.space_group_name_H-M   'P 1'
#
loop_
_entity.id
_entity.type
_entity.pdbx_description
1 polymer ?
#
loop_
_entity_poly.entity_id
_entity_poly.type
_entity_poly.pdbx_seq_one_letter_code
_entity_poly.pdbx_strand_id
1 'polypeptide(L)'
;MAAIKGLGRNIPYLRQQFAALLGNTSTSVKFICIVVLFSYCLSFSTEAIRLLSVTPGYLLPPVFWIWTAFTFCFLEIHFWEVCVDIVTVGLCGKLIEPLWGAMEMMTFFAIVNFGVAVLSALFYLFLYMCTNDPDLLFDIHIHGLTGYIAGVAVAVKQIMPDHILVKTPIGKITNRNIPLMVWIMGVILWLFGLLEGTHPTMFLSGLLISWIYLRFYQKHNNGTRGDMADNFTFASFFPNVLQPPIAVVSNTVHGFFVRVGICKKVVRRFDMSNAPPGLVINLPGIDPHDSERRRQIALKALSERLSKDHAKPWQQERAKKHSPVPPAVSIPIPDTATPKPLASPLIPQVSVNIHSHTSTNT
;
A
#
# COMPACT_ATOMS: atom_id res chain seq x y z
N MET A 1 28.96 5.81 -35.43
CA MET A 1 28.18 4.76 -36.12
C MET A 1 27.87 3.53 -35.24
N ALA A 2 28.78 3.06 -34.36
CA ALA A 2 28.54 1.89 -33.49
C ALA A 2 27.40 2.11 -32.45
N ALA A 3 27.28 3.31 -31.85
CA ALA A 3 26.24 3.65 -30.89
C ALA A 3 24.83 3.63 -31.50
N ILE A 4 24.67 4.10 -32.75
CA ILE A 4 23.37 4.13 -33.43
C ILE A 4 22.92 2.72 -33.83
N LYS A 5 23.85 1.82 -34.20
CA LYS A 5 23.56 0.38 -34.46
C LYS A 5 23.16 -0.36 -33.16
N GLY A 6 23.75 -0.02 -32.01
CA GLY A 6 23.35 -0.56 -30.71
C GLY A 6 21.94 -0.12 -30.29
N LEU A 7 21.58 1.12 -30.56
CA LEU A 7 20.25 1.68 -30.25
C LEU A 7 19.17 0.96 -31.09
N GLY A 8 19.39 0.77 -32.40
CA GLY A 8 18.43 0.10 -33.27
C GLY A 8 18.14 -1.37 -32.89
N ARG A 9 19.11 -2.06 -32.29
CA ARG A 9 18.96 -3.46 -31.85
C ARG A 9 18.16 -3.58 -30.53
N ASN A 10 18.15 -2.52 -29.71
CA ASN A 10 17.43 -2.50 -28.45
C ASN A 10 15.99 -1.95 -28.55
N ILE A 11 15.63 -1.26 -29.64
CA ILE A 11 14.29 -0.73 -29.87
C ILE A 11 13.19 -1.81 -29.80
N PRO A 12 13.32 -2.99 -30.46
CA PRO A 12 12.28 -4.03 -30.36
C PRO A 12 12.15 -4.58 -28.94
N TYR A 13 13.25 -4.69 -28.19
CA TYR A 13 13.24 -5.11 -26.80
C TYR A 13 12.54 -4.07 -25.90
N LEU A 14 12.87 -2.79 -26.04
CA LEU A 14 12.20 -1.70 -25.34
C LEU A 14 10.71 -1.67 -25.67
N ARG A 15 10.34 -1.77 -26.96
CA ARG A 15 8.95 -1.84 -27.40
C ARG A 15 8.22 -3.03 -26.77
N GLN A 16 8.85 -4.18 -26.68
CA GLN A 16 8.28 -5.36 -26.04
C GLN A 16 8.09 -5.17 -24.54
N GLN A 17 9.04 -4.54 -23.85
CA GLN A 17 8.92 -4.20 -22.43
C GLN A 17 7.82 -3.18 -22.17
N PHE A 18 7.72 -2.12 -22.99
CA PHE A 18 6.63 -1.15 -22.93
C PHE A 18 5.26 -1.78 -23.27
N ALA A 19 5.20 -2.63 -24.27
CA ALA A 19 3.97 -3.37 -24.61
C ALA A 19 3.58 -4.33 -23.48
N ALA A 20 4.55 -4.99 -22.84
CA ALA A 20 4.29 -5.83 -21.68
C ALA A 20 3.90 -5.02 -20.42
N LEU A 21 4.43 -3.79 -20.28
CA LEU A 21 4.07 -2.89 -19.19
C LEU A 21 2.62 -2.41 -19.33
N LEU A 22 2.21 -1.99 -20.53
CA LEU A 22 0.90 -1.39 -20.80
C LEU A 22 -0.15 -2.42 -21.27
N GLY A 23 0.26 -3.58 -21.78
CA GLY A 23 -0.63 -4.57 -22.40
C GLY A 23 -1.72 -5.11 -21.46
N ASN A 24 -1.36 -5.42 -20.23
CA ASN A 24 -2.25 -6.00 -19.21
C ASN A 24 -2.63 -5.01 -18.10
N THR A 25 -2.49 -3.70 -18.33
CA THR A 25 -2.90 -2.68 -17.37
C THR A 25 -4.35 -2.28 -17.59
N SER A 26 -4.96 -1.73 -16.53
CA SER A 26 -6.34 -1.27 -16.56
C SER A 26 -6.55 -0.11 -17.55
N THR A 27 -7.81 0.11 -17.88
CA THR A 27 -8.23 1.25 -18.72
C THR A 27 -7.85 2.59 -18.08
N SER A 28 -7.90 2.69 -16.75
CA SER A 28 -7.55 3.90 -15.99
C SER A 28 -6.09 4.30 -16.18
N VAL A 29 -5.17 3.33 -16.10
CA VAL A 29 -3.72 3.56 -16.32
C VAL A 29 -3.46 4.00 -17.75
N LYS A 30 -4.07 3.33 -18.74
CA LYS A 30 -3.94 3.70 -20.16
C LYS A 30 -4.44 5.12 -20.41
N PHE A 31 -5.57 5.49 -19.80
CA PHE A 31 -6.12 6.83 -19.89
C PHE A 31 -5.15 7.88 -19.36
N ILE A 32 -4.58 7.70 -18.16
CA ILE A 32 -3.58 8.61 -17.59
C ILE A 32 -2.38 8.75 -18.53
N CYS A 33 -1.82 7.65 -19.02
CA CYS A 33 -0.68 7.69 -19.94
C CYS A 33 -0.98 8.45 -21.25
N ILE A 34 -2.18 8.27 -21.81
CA ILE A 34 -2.60 9.00 -23.03
C ILE A 34 -2.73 10.50 -22.74
N VAL A 35 -3.32 10.87 -21.59
CA VAL A 35 -3.46 12.28 -21.22
C VAL A 35 -2.10 12.94 -20.99
N VAL A 36 -1.15 12.26 -20.34
CA VAL A 36 0.22 12.77 -20.14
C VAL A 36 0.91 12.99 -21.51
N LEU A 37 0.84 12.02 -22.42
CA LEU A 37 1.39 12.18 -23.78
C LEU A 37 0.75 13.32 -24.55
N PHE A 38 -0.57 13.47 -24.44
CA PHE A 38 -1.29 14.56 -25.09
C PHE A 38 -0.89 15.92 -24.50
N SER A 39 -0.81 16.02 -23.17
CA SER A 39 -0.41 17.26 -22.49
C SER A 39 1.05 17.62 -22.78
N TYR A 40 1.93 16.63 -22.98
CA TYR A 40 3.30 16.87 -23.46
C TYR A 40 3.30 17.52 -24.86
N CYS A 41 2.40 17.13 -25.76
CA CYS A 41 2.25 17.83 -27.05
C CYS A 41 1.77 19.27 -26.88
N LEU A 42 0.98 19.57 -25.85
CA LEU A 42 0.54 20.95 -25.55
C LEU A 42 1.65 21.78 -24.91
N SER A 43 2.63 21.17 -24.24
CA SER A 43 3.73 21.87 -23.54
C SER A 43 4.66 22.65 -24.48
N PHE A 44 4.59 22.42 -25.80
CA PHE A 44 5.30 23.24 -26.79
C PHE A 44 4.74 24.67 -26.91
N SER A 45 3.53 24.95 -26.36
CA SER A 45 2.94 26.27 -26.29
C SER A 45 3.09 26.88 -24.90
N THR A 46 3.70 28.05 -24.81
CA THR A 46 3.87 28.79 -23.53
C THR A 46 2.54 29.16 -22.89
N GLU A 47 1.49 29.46 -23.70
CA GLU A 47 0.16 29.73 -23.18
C GLU A 47 -0.47 28.47 -22.54
N ALA A 48 -0.24 27.30 -23.14
CA ALA A 48 -0.72 26.04 -22.54
C ALA A 48 -0.02 25.73 -21.22
N ILE A 49 1.28 25.98 -21.11
CA ILE A 49 2.00 25.83 -19.83
C ILE A 49 1.36 26.71 -18.77
N ARG A 50 1.15 27.97 -19.06
CA ARG A 50 0.56 28.94 -18.11
C ARG A 50 -0.86 28.54 -17.68
N LEU A 51 -1.68 28.01 -18.59
CA LEU A 51 -3.07 27.66 -18.30
C LEU A 51 -3.21 26.33 -17.54
N LEU A 52 -2.27 25.39 -17.73
CA LEU A 52 -2.35 24.03 -17.19
C LEU A 52 -1.49 23.84 -15.94
N SER A 53 -0.39 24.61 -15.79
CA SER A 53 0.48 24.55 -14.59
C SER A 53 -0.14 25.27 -13.40
N VAL A 54 0.27 24.90 -12.21
CA VAL A 54 -0.09 25.59 -10.98
C VAL A 54 0.87 26.75 -10.75
N THR A 55 0.36 27.97 -10.87
CA THR A 55 1.05 29.19 -10.44
C THR A 55 0.50 29.60 -9.08
N PRO A 56 1.32 29.67 -8.01
CA PRO A 56 0.84 29.90 -6.65
C PRO A 56 -0.04 31.15 -6.50
N GLY A 57 0.31 32.25 -7.16
CA GLY A 57 -0.45 33.50 -7.12
C GLY A 57 -1.82 33.45 -7.82
N TYR A 58 -2.02 32.52 -8.77
CA TYR A 58 -3.30 32.36 -9.45
C TYR A 58 -4.18 31.27 -8.84
N LEU A 59 -3.60 30.28 -8.19
CA LEU A 59 -4.36 29.24 -7.48
C LEU A 59 -5.06 29.81 -6.24
N LEU A 60 -4.41 30.79 -5.57
CA LEU A 60 -4.90 31.41 -4.35
C LEU A 60 -5.85 32.60 -4.66
N PRO A 61 -6.66 33.06 -3.68
CA PRO A 61 -7.48 34.25 -3.86
C PRO A 61 -6.63 35.46 -4.28
N PRO A 62 -7.10 36.34 -5.19
CA PRO A 62 -8.47 36.50 -5.68
C PRO A 62 -8.83 35.75 -6.96
N VAL A 63 -7.84 35.13 -7.67
CA VAL A 63 -8.06 34.66 -9.05
C VAL A 63 -8.70 33.26 -9.11
N PHE A 64 -8.35 32.35 -8.18
CA PHE A 64 -8.93 31.00 -8.05
C PHE A 64 -8.91 30.13 -9.32
N TRP A 65 -7.77 29.92 -9.93
CA TRP A 65 -7.62 28.96 -11.02
C TRP A 65 -7.58 27.51 -10.50
N ILE A 66 -8.66 27.04 -9.91
CA ILE A 66 -8.73 25.73 -9.24
C ILE A 66 -8.51 24.56 -10.20
N TRP A 67 -8.88 24.71 -11.49
CA TRP A 67 -8.68 23.66 -12.49
C TRP A 67 -7.21 23.29 -12.65
N THR A 68 -6.28 24.23 -12.45
CA THR A 68 -4.84 23.98 -12.55
C THR A 68 -4.38 22.93 -11.54
N ALA A 69 -5.02 22.84 -10.37
CA ALA A 69 -4.73 21.81 -9.36
C ALA A 69 -5.06 20.37 -9.81
N PHE A 70 -5.83 20.23 -10.90
CA PHE A 70 -6.14 18.92 -11.50
C PHE A 70 -5.39 18.67 -12.81
N THR A 71 -5.00 19.72 -13.53
CA THR A 71 -4.39 19.61 -14.85
C THR A 71 -2.86 19.56 -14.80
N PHE A 72 -2.25 20.21 -13.81
CA PHE A 72 -0.78 20.34 -13.70
C PHE A 72 -0.04 19.00 -13.70
N CYS A 73 -0.66 17.97 -13.10
CA CYS A 73 -0.03 16.64 -12.97
C CYS A 73 0.13 15.90 -14.31
N PHE A 74 -0.57 16.32 -15.35
CA PHE A 74 -0.45 15.74 -16.69
C PHE A 74 0.54 16.49 -17.57
N LEU A 75 0.93 17.70 -17.18
CA LEU A 75 1.79 18.57 -17.97
C LEU A 75 3.25 18.30 -17.64
N GLU A 76 4.01 17.82 -18.64
CA GLU A 76 5.45 17.67 -18.58
C GLU A 76 6.14 18.50 -19.67
N ILE A 77 7.30 19.05 -19.35
CA ILE A 77 8.06 19.87 -20.27
C ILE A 77 9.17 19.06 -20.95
N HIS A 78 9.77 18.12 -20.21
CA HIS A 78 10.89 17.32 -20.70
C HIS A 78 10.46 15.91 -21.08
N PHE A 79 10.92 15.44 -22.23
CA PHE A 79 10.60 14.08 -22.72
C PHE A 79 11.00 12.96 -21.74
N TRP A 80 12.11 13.10 -21.02
CA TRP A 80 12.56 12.10 -20.08
C TRP A 80 11.64 12.00 -18.84
N GLU A 81 11.01 13.12 -18.43
CA GLU A 81 9.99 13.15 -17.36
C GLU A 81 8.76 12.34 -17.77
N VAL A 82 8.26 12.56 -18.99
CA VAL A 82 7.17 11.76 -19.56
C VAL A 82 7.48 10.26 -19.52
N CYS A 83 8.71 9.87 -19.85
CA CYS A 83 9.12 8.46 -19.79
C CYS A 83 9.07 7.91 -18.37
N VAL A 84 9.55 8.67 -17.39
CA VAL A 84 9.53 8.28 -15.96
C VAL A 84 8.09 8.16 -15.46
N ASP A 85 7.22 9.09 -15.83
CA ASP A 85 5.80 9.10 -15.46
C ASP A 85 5.06 7.89 -15.99
N ILE A 86 5.20 7.59 -17.28
CA ILE A 86 4.57 6.42 -17.91
C ILE A 86 5.03 5.12 -17.24
N VAL A 87 6.32 5.01 -16.95
CA VAL A 87 6.86 3.85 -16.24
C VAL A 87 6.27 3.76 -14.83
N THR A 88 6.25 4.87 -14.10
CA THR A 88 5.75 4.90 -12.72
C THR A 88 4.26 4.59 -12.66
N VAL A 89 3.43 5.21 -13.52
CA VAL A 89 1.98 4.96 -13.58
C VAL A 89 1.72 3.51 -14.03
N GLY A 90 2.49 2.99 -14.98
CA GLY A 90 2.39 1.60 -15.43
C GLY A 90 2.76 0.59 -14.34
N LEU A 91 3.81 0.85 -13.56
CA LEU A 91 4.20 0.03 -12.40
C LEU A 91 3.15 0.12 -11.29
N CYS A 92 2.61 1.32 -11.03
CA CYS A 92 1.52 1.53 -10.08
C CYS A 92 0.31 0.67 -10.46
N GLY A 93 -0.12 0.70 -11.71
CA GLY A 93 -1.23 -0.13 -12.19
C GLY A 93 -0.98 -1.63 -12.06
N LYS A 94 0.26 -2.10 -12.23
CA LYS A 94 0.58 -3.53 -12.06
C LYS A 94 0.73 -3.98 -10.62
N LEU A 95 1.25 -3.11 -9.76
CA LEU A 95 1.60 -3.47 -8.38
C LEU A 95 0.48 -3.12 -7.39
N ILE A 96 -0.10 -1.93 -7.52
CA ILE A 96 -1.03 -1.36 -6.54
C ILE A 96 -2.48 -1.69 -6.89
N GLU A 97 -2.85 -1.57 -8.16
CA GLU A 97 -4.23 -1.78 -8.60
C GLU A 97 -4.81 -3.17 -8.26
N PRO A 98 -4.07 -4.29 -8.43
CA PRO A 98 -4.58 -5.61 -8.04
C PRO A 98 -4.87 -5.75 -6.54
N LEU A 99 -4.20 -4.93 -5.70
CA LEU A 99 -4.32 -4.99 -4.24
C LEU A 99 -5.42 -4.06 -3.71
N TRP A 100 -5.52 -2.86 -4.27
CA TRP A 100 -6.46 -1.83 -3.79
C TRP A 100 -7.74 -1.76 -4.62
N GLY A 101 -7.68 -2.19 -5.88
CA GLY A 101 -8.72 -1.97 -6.87
C GLY A 101 -8.57 -0.65 -7.61
N ALA A 102 -9.15 -0.57 -8.82
CA ALA A 102 -9.02 0.59 -9.71
C ALA A 102 -9.58 1.89 -9.10
N MET A 103 -10.71 1.81 -8.39
CA MET A 103 -11.36 2.98 -7.78
C MET A 103 -10.53 3.60 -6.67
N GLU A 104 -9.94 2.77 -5.79
CA GLU A 104 -9.10 3.28 -4.70
C GLU A 104 -7.78 3.86 -5.24
N MET A 105 -7.20 3.23 -6.27
CA MET A 105 -6.02 3.75 -6.95
C MET A 105 -6.30 5.12 -7.59
N MET A 106 -7.45 5.31 -8.26
CA MET A 106 -7.84 6.59 -8.85
C MET A 106 -8.13 7.66 -7.79
N THR A 107 -8.74 7.27 -6.68
CA THR A 107 -8.95 8.17 -5.53
C THR A 107 -7.62 8.62 -4.94
N PHE A 108 -6.68 7.70 -4.77
CA PHE A 108 -5.32 8.01 -4.34
C PHE A 108 -4.63 8.96 -5.29
N PHE A 109 -4.69 8.69 -6.61
CA PHE A 109 -4.14 9.56 -7.65
C PHE A 109 -4.69 11.00 -7.55
N ALA A 110 -6.01 11.14 -7.46
CA ALA A 110 -6.67 12.44 -7.40
C ALA A 110 -6.31 13.21 -6.11
N ILE A 111 -6.36 12.53 -4.94
CA ILE A 111 -6.09 13.17 -3.65
C ILE A 111 -4.63 13.59 -3.52
N VAL A 112 -3.69 12.73 -3.96
CA VAL A 112 -2.26 13.05 -3.88
C VAL A 112 -1.93 14.23 -4.78
N ASN A 113 -2.35 14.22 -6.05
CA ASN A 113 -2.06 15.32 -6.96
C ASN A 113 -2.71 16.63 -6.51
N PHE A 114 -4.00 16.63 -6.16
CA PHE A 114 -4.65 17.82 -5.63
C PHE A 114 -3.95 18.36 -4.37
N GLY A 115 -3.59 17.46 -3.44
CA GLY A 115 -2.88 17.82 -2.22
C GLY A 115 -1.47 18.39 -2.49
N VAL A 116 -0.76 17.84 -3.48
CA VAL A 116 0.54 18.36 -3.94
C VAL A 116 0.40 19.77 -4.48
N ALA A 117 -0.58 20.02 -5.35
CA ALA A 117 -0.84 21.36 -5.88
C ALA A 117 -1.04 22.40 -4.78
N VAL A 118 -1.96 22.10 -3.84
CA VAL A 118 -2.30 22.99 -2.74
C VAL A 118 -1.12 23.19 -1.79
N LEU A 119 -0.47 22.09 -1.36
CA LEU A 119 0.62 22.18 -0.39
C LEU A 119 1.85 22.87 -0.96
N SER A 120 2.20 22.61 -2.23
CA SER A 120 3.28 23.30 -2.91
C SER A 120 2.98 24.79 -3.10
N ALA A 121 1.77 25.16 -3.50
CA ALA A 121 1.38 26.56 -3.61
C ALA A 121 1.44 27.29 -2.26
N LEU A 122 0.99 26.64 -1.17
CA LEU A 122 1.08 27.21 0.18
C LEU A 122 2.56 27.37 0.64
N PHE A 123 3.42 26.45 0.25
CA PHE A 123 4.86 26.55 0.54
C PHE A 123 5.49 27.76 -0.14
N TYR A 124 5.20 28.00 -1.43
CA TYR A 124 5.69 29.18 -2.15
C TYR A 124 5.07 30.47 -1.63
N LEU A 125 3.80 30.44 -1.21
CA LEU A 125 3.21 31.59 -0.51
C LEU A 125 3.93 31.91 0.80
N PHE A 126 4.27 30.87 1.57
CA PHE A 126 5.05 31.04 2.80
C PHE A 126 6.45 31.63 2.50
N LEU A 127 7.14 31.14 1.47
CA LEU A 127 8.42 31.70 1.05
C LEU A 127 8.28 33.17 0.63
N TYR A 128 7.24 33.52 -0.13
CA TYR A 128 6.93 34.91 -0.47
C TYR A 128 6.76 35.79 0.78
N MET A 129 6.03 35.30 1.80
CA MET A 129 5.87 36.06 3.05
C MET A 129 7.20 36.26 3.80
N CYS A 130 8.16 35.36 3.64
CA CYS A 130 9.49 35.47 4.26
C CYS A 130 10.46 36.36 3.48
N THR A 131 10.42 36.32 2.14
CA THR A 131 11.38 36.98 1.24
C THR A 131 10.86 38.27 0.62
N ASN A 132 9.54 38.45 0.55
CA ASN A 132 8.84 39.54 -0.16
C ASN A 132 9.16 39.60 -1.66
N ASP A 133 9.51 38.45 -2.27
CA ASP A 133 9.86 38.34 -3.69
C ASP A 133 8.62 37.90 -4.50
N PRO A 134 8.05 38.78 -5.36
CA PRO A 134 6.84 38.47 -6.13
C PRO A 134 7.05 37.38 -7.18
N ASP A 135 8.29 37.13 -7.63
CA ASP A 135 8.61 36.14 -8.64
C ASP A 135 8.27 34.72 -8.13
N LEU A 136 8.34 34.48 -6.79
CA LEU A 136 7.95 33.24 -6.16
C LEU A 136 6.44 32.92 -6.29
N LEU A 137 5.60 33.92 -6.54
CA LEU A 137 4.16 33.73 -6.70
C LEU A 137 3.72 33.66 -8.15
N PHE A 138 4.36 34.41 -9.06
CA PHE A 138 3.86 34.62 -10.42
C PHE A 138 4.71 33.98 -11.50
N ASP A 139 6.02 33.78 -11.27
CA ASP A 139 6.92 33.22 -12.28
C ASP A 139 7.18 31.72 -12.08
N ILE A 140 6.79 31.19 -10.91
CA ILE A 140 6.93 29.75 -10.66
C ILE A 140 5.73 29.00 -11.22
N HIS A 141 6.03 28.04 -12.10
CA HIS A 141 5.07 27.13 -12.69
C HIS A 141 5.31 25.72 -12.17
N ILE A 142 4.39 25.22 -11.34
CA ILE A 142 4.44 23.87 -10.79
C ILE A 142 3.73 22.93 -11.77
N HIS A 143 4.40 21.89 -12.25
CA HIS A 143 3.87 20.92 -13.22
C HIS A 143 4.45 19.54 -12.99
N GLY A 144 3.77 18.51 -13.51
CA GLY A 144 4.24 17.13 -13.54
C GLY A 144 3.74 16.22 -12.43
N LEU A 145 4.03 14.92 -12.63
CA LEU A 145 3.65 13.82 -11.73
C LEU A 145 4.65 13.58 -10.61
N THR A 146 5.66 14.41 -10.45
CA THR A 146 6.76 14.24 -9.48
C THR A 146 6.26 13.98 -8.06
N GLY A 147 5.22 14.70 -7.62
CA GLY A 147 4.59 14.47 -6.31
C GLY A 147 3.90 13.11 -6.22
N TYR A 148 3.28 12.64 -7.29
CA TYR A 148 2.67 11.32 -7.36
C TYR A 148 3.72 10.21 -7.33
N ILE A 149 4.88 10.37 -7.98
CA ILE A 149 6.02 9.43 -7.90
C ILE A 149 6.42 9.22 -6.44
N ALA A 150 6.55 10.32 -5.67
CA ALA A 150 6.81 10.24 -4.23
C ALA A 150 5.68 9.50 -3.49
N GLY A 151 4.43 9.76 -3.86
CA GLY A 151 3.27 9.07 -3.32
C GLY A 151 3.28 7.56 -3.57
N VAL A 152 3.62 7.14 -4.78
CA VAL A 152 3.79 5.72 -5.15
C VAL A 152 4.90 5.06 -4.32
N ALA A 153 6.01 5.77 -4.07
CA ALA A 153 7.09 5.27 -3.21
C ALA A 153 6.59 5.00 -1.77
N VAL A 154 5.69 5.85 -1.24
CA VAL A 154 5.05 5.61 0.07
C VAL A 154 4.10 4.43 0.03
N ALA A 155 3.32 4.26 -1.05
CA ALA A 155 2.42 3.12 -1.24
C ALA A 155 3.19 1.80 -1.32
N VAL A 156 4.31 1.76 -2.05
CA VAL A 156 5.20 0.59 -2.13
C VAL A 156 5.77 0.22 -0.77
N LYS A 157 6.17 1.21 0.04
CA LYS A 157 6.61 0.97 1.42
C LYS A 157 5.49 0.36 2.28
N GLN A 158 4.25 0.81 2.13
CA GLN A 158 3.12 0.26 2.87
C GLN A 158 2.86 -1.21 2.50
N ILE A 159 2.87 -1.52 1.20
CA ILE A 159 2.52 -2.86 0.69
C ILE A 159 3.62 -3.88 1.02
N MET A 160 4.88 -3.51 0.85
CA MET A 160 6.03 -4.43 0.97
C MET A 160 7.21 -3.77 1.69
N PRO A 161 7.12 -3.46 3.01
CA PRO A 161 8.15 -2.70 3.72
C PRO A 161 9.51 -3.41 3.76
N ASP A 162 9.53 -4.73 3.93
CA ASP A 162 10.74 -5.52 4.18
C ASP A 162 11.38 -6.11 2.92
N HIS A 163 10.81 -5.82 1.73
CA HIS A 163 11.40 -6.30 0.48
C HIS A 163 12.75 -5.64 0.23
N ILE A 164 13.78 -6.47 -0.01
CA ILE A 164 15.14 -5.99 -0.30
C ILE A 164 15.26 -5.70 -1.79
N LEU A 165 15.46 -4.43 -2.16
CA LEU A 165 15.67 -4.01 -3.53
C LEU A 165 17.09 -4.30 -4.01
N VAL A 166 18.08 -3.85 -3.24
CA VAL A 166 19.49 -3.95 -3.59
C VAL A 166 20.30 -4.31 -2.35
N LYS A 167 21.20 -5.26 -2.50
CA LYS A 167 22.23 -5.55 -1.50
C LYS A 167 23.50 -4.80 -1.90
N THR A 168 23.80 -3.71 -1.21
CA THR A 168 25.06 -2.98 -1.38
C THR A 168 26.08 -3.39 -0.33
N PRO A 169 27.38 -3.22 -0.57
CA PRO A 169 28.41 -3.51 0.45
C PRO A 169 28.26 -2.65 1.71
N ILE A 170 27.60 -1.48 1.62
CA ILE A 170 27.34 -0.54 2.72
C ILE A 170 26.09 -0.94 3.52
N GLY A 171 25.18 -1.76 2.96
CA GLY A 171 23.95 -2.17 3.62
C GLY A 171 22.89 -2.69 2.68
N LYS A 172 21.78 -3.16 3.24
CA LYS A 172 20.62 -3.61 2.48
C LYS A 172 19.65 -2.46 2.29
N ILE A 173 19.35 -2.10 1.04
CA ILE A 173 18.32 -1.11 0.70
C ILE A 173 16.99 -1.85 0.65
N THR A 174 16.08 -1.49 1.54
CA THR A 174 14.72 -2.04 1.63
C THR A 174 13.69 -1.00 1.19
N ASN A 175 12.50 -1.45 0.82
CA ASN A 175 11.39 -0.56 0.46
C ASN A 175 11.05 0.46 1.55
N ARG A 176 11.41 0.17 2.80
CA ARG A 176 11.24 1.08 3.93
C ARG A 176 11.93 2.44 3.71
N ASN A 177 13.08 2.43 3.04
CA ASN A 177 13.90 3.64 2.84
C ASN A 177 13.60 4.36 1.51
N ILE A 178 12.84 3.74 0.59
CA ILE A 178 12.58 4.29 -0.76
C ILE A 178 12.04 5.72 -0.69
N PRO A 179 10.99 6.05 0.08
CA PRO A 179 10.39 7.38 0.02
C PRO A 179 11.40 8.48 0.35
N LEU A 180 12.21 8.27 1.39
CA LEU A 180 13.25 9.23 1.75
C LEU A 180 14.38 9.30 0.70
N MET A 181 14.76 8.15 0.12
CA MET A 181 15.78 8.11 -0.93
C MET A 181 15.30 8.81 -2.20
N VAL A 182 14.05 8.68 -2.58
CA VAL A 182 13.45 9.39 -3.74
C VAL A 182 13.51 10.90 -3.51
N TRP A 183 13.16 11.37 -2.33
CA TRP A 183 13.27 12.80 -1.99
C TRP A 183 14.71 13.30 -2.00
N ILE A 184 15.64 12.60 -1.36
CA ILE A 184 17.08 12.96 -1.36
C ILE A 184 17.64 12.95 -2.79
N MET A 185 17.27 11.97 -3.60
CA MET A 185 17.66 11.91 -5.02
C MET A 185 17.12 13.13 -5.78
N GLY A 186 15.86 13.51 -5.56
CA GLY A 186 15.28 14.72 -6.14
C GLY A 186 16.04 15.99 -5.78
N VAL A 187 16.44 16.14 -4.52
CA VAL A 187 17.26 17.27 -4.04
C VAL A 187 18.66 17.26 -4.69
N ILE A 188 19.28 16.09 -4.80
CA ILE A 188 20.59 15.95 -5.44
C ILE A 188 20.51 16.33 -6.92
N LEU A 189 19.51 15.83 -7.66
CA LEU A 189 19.33 16.13 -9.07
C LEU A 189 19.04 17.63 -9.29
N TRP A 190 18.29 18.26 -8.40
CA TRP A 190 18.09 19.71 -8.40
C TRP A 190 19.40 20.47 -8.18
N LEU A 191 20.23 20.07 -7.23
CA LEU A 191 21.54 20.70 -6.98
C LEU A 191 22.49 20.60 -8.18
N PHE A 192 22.37 19.52 -8.98
CA PHE A 192 23.11 19.37 -10.25
C PHE A 192 22.48 20.11 -11.42
N GLY A 193 21.34 20.81 -11.21
CA GLY A 193 20.63 21.53 -12.27
C GLY A 193 19.92 20.63 -13.30
N LEU A 194 19.71 19.36 -12.97
CA LEU A 194 18.98 18.40 -13.82
C LEU A 194 17.47 18.44 -13.62
N LEU A 195 17.02 18.98 -12.49
CA LEU A 195 15.61 19.17 -12.16
C LEU A 195 15.35 20.65 -11.86
N GLU A 196 14.15 21.12 -12.18
CA GLU A 196 13.69 22.45 -11.81
C GLU A 196 13.52 22.61 -10.30
N GLY A 197 13.53 23.84 -9.79
CA GLY A 197 13.44 24.14 -8.36
C GLY A 197 12.13 23.73 -7.69
N THR A 198 11.08 23.44 -8.48
CA THR A 198 9.77 23.03 -7.99
C THR A 198 9.72 21.54 -7.58
N HIS A 199 10.53 20.66 -8.18
CA HIS A 199 10.48 19.22 -7.97
C HIS A 199 10.76 18.79 -6.51
N PRO A 200 11.79 19.31 -5.79
CA PRO A 200 12.01 18.93 -4.39
C PRO A 200 10.81 19.22 -3.49
N THR A 201 10.13 20.35 -3.74
CA THR A 201 8.92 20.74 -3.00
C THR A 201 7.75 19.81 -3.31
N MET A 202 7.57 19.44 -4.59
CA MET A 202 6.54 18.49 -5.01
C MET A 202 6.79 17.09 -4.43
N PHE A 203 8.05 16.61 -4.42
CA PHE A 203 8.41 15.34 -3.78
C PHE A 203 8.04 15.33 -2.30
N LEU A 204 8.40 16.39 -1.56
CA LEU A 204 8.09 16.48 -0.13
C LEU A 204 6.58 16.54 0.11
N SER A 205 5.87 17.36 -0.67
CA SER A 205 4.41 17.48 -0.61
C SER A 205 3.74 16.14 -0.91
N GLY A 206 4.20 15.43 -1.94
CA GLY A 206 3.70 14.10 -2.29
C GLY A 206 3.92 13.06 -1.21
N LEU A 207 5.10 13.04 -0.56
CA LEU A 207 5.38 12.18 0.59
C LEU A 207 4.40 12.43 1.74
N LEU A 208 4.18 13.69 2.09
CA LEU A 208 3.32 14.06 3.21
C LEU A 208 1.85 13.74 2.94
N ILE A 209 1.32 14.15 1.79
CA ILE A 209 -0.09 13.95 1.44
C ILE A 209 -0.40 12.46 1.28
N SER A 210 0.44 11.71 0.59
CA SER A 210 0.25 10.27 0.41
C SER A 210 0.31 9.52 1.73
N TRP A 211 1.28 9.87 2.62
CA TRP A 211 1.35 9.27 3.94
C TRP A 211 0.11 9.56 4.79
N ILE A 212 -0.39 10.82 4.80
CA ILE A 212 -1.61 11.20 5.52
C ILE A 212 -2.80 10.41 4.99
N TYR A 213 -2.95 10.32 3.66
CA TYR A 213 -4.04 9.58 3.05
C TYR A 213 -4.01 8.09 3.41
N LEU A 214 -2.89 7.43 3.20
CA LEU A 214 -2.72 6.00 3.47
C LEU A 214 -2.82 5.67 4.96
N ARG A 215 -2.30 6.54 5.84
CA ARG A 215 -2.34 6.35 7.28
C ARG A 215 -3.72 6.47 7.89
N PHE A 216 -4.55 7.41 7.38
CA PHE A 216 -5.80 7.79 8.06
C PHE A 216 -7.07 7.58 7.23
N TYR A 217 -7.01 7.68 5.92
CA TYR A 217 -8.20 7.79 5.06
C TYR A 217 -8.42 6.61 4.12
N GLN A 218 -7.39 5.90 3.71
CA GLN A 218 -7.47 4.78 2.77
C GLN A 218 -8.54 3.78 3.21
N LYS A 219 -9.41 3.38 2.27
CA LYS A 219 -10.42 2.37 2.52
C LYS A 219 -9.86 0.98 2.18
N HIS A 220 -9.96 0.06 3.11
CA HIS A 220 -9.61 -1.34 2.88
C HIS A 220 -10.86 -2.17 2.61
N ASN A 221 -10.72 -3.24 1.85
CA ASN A 221 -11.82 -4.18 1.55
C ASN A 221 -12.46 -4.77 2.82
N ASN A 222 -11.74 -4.80 3.92
CA ASN A 222 -12.22 -5.29 5.23
C ASN A 222 -13.06 -4.25 6.00
N GLY A 223 -13.42 -3.12 5.39
CA GLY A 223 -14.17 -2.04 6.04
C GLY A 223 -13.35 -1.20 7.02
N THR A 224 -12.07 -1.49 7.22
CA THR A 224 -11.17 -0.67 8.03
C THR A 224 -10.70 0.56 7.24
N ARG A 225 -10.37 1.64 7.95
CA ARG A 225 -9.82 2.86 7.35
C ARG A 225 -8.42 3.11 7.87
N GLY A 226 -7.52 3.39 6.93
CA GLY A 226 -6.12 3.72 7.19
C GLY A 226 -5.29 2.55 7.69
N ASP A 227 -3.98 2.73 7.61
CA ASP A 227 -2.99 1.77 8.10
C ASP A 227 -2.37 2.28 9.40
N MET A 228 -2.71 1.66 10.52
CA MET A 228 -2.24 2.03 11.86
C MET A 228 -1.02 1.22 12.31
N ALA A 229 -0.39 0.45 11.42
CA ALA A 229 0.79 -0.35 11.73
C ALA A 229 1.95 0.51 12.26
N ASP A 230 2.71 -0.03 13.22
CA ASP A 230 3.83 0.69 13.84
C ASP A 230 5.01 0.91 12.86
N ASN A 231 5.14 0.04 11.86
CA ASN A 231 6.14 0.16 10.78
C ASN A 231 5.77 1.25 9.74
N PHE A 232 4.55 1.79 9.77
CA PHE A 232 4.07 2.84 8.87
C PHE A 232 3.87 4.19 9.56
N THR A 233 4.54 4.44 10.69
CA THR A 233 4.58 5.77 11.35
C THR A 233 5.42 6.76 10.53
N PHE A 234 5.19 8.07 10.70
CA PHE A 234 6.00 9.10 10.03
C PHE A 234 7.50 8.98 10.37
N ALA A 235 7.81 8.70 11.62
CA ALA A 235 9.20 8.49 12.06
C ALA A 235 9.88 7.31 11.33
N SER A 236 9.11 6.32 10.88
CA SER A 236 9.65 5.14 10.18
C SER A 236 10.22 5.43 8.78
N PHE A 237 10.04 6.65 8.22
CA PHE A 237 10.69 7.07 6.98
C PHE A 237 12.17 7.37 7.19
N PHE A 238 12.55 7.72 8.41
CA PHE A 238 13.89 8.16 8.73
C PHE A 238 14.76 7.01 9.25
N PRO A 239 16.11 7.14 9.14
CA PRO A 239 17.03 6.17 9.74
C PRO A 239 16.78 6.00 11.24
N ASN A 240 17.11 4.81 11.77
CA ASN A 240 16.81 4.44 13.16
C ASN A 240 17.31 5.45 14.21
N VAL A 241 18.44 6.14 13.93
CA VAL A 241 19.02 7.15 14.81
C VAL A 241 18.13 8.39 14.97
N LEU A 242 17.43 8.79 13.88
CA LEU A 242 16.55 9.96 13.85
C LEU A 242 15.10 9.66 14.24
N GLN A 243 14.73 8.38 14.33
CA GLN A 243 13.34 7.99 14.63
C GLN A 243 12.83 8.48 15.99
N PRO A 244 13.59 8.37 17.11
CA PRO A 244 13.10 8.79 18.42
C PRO A 244 12.69 10.28 18.49
N PRO A 245 13.54 11.26 18.10
CA PRO A 245 13.16 12.67 18.14
C PRO A 245 12.01 13.00 17.18
N ILE A 246 12.01 12.40 15.98
CA ILE A 246 10.93 12.62 15.00
C ILE A 246 9.61 12.02 15.48
N ALA A 247 9.64 10.89 16.17
CA ALA A 247 8.44 10.28 16.74
C ALA A 247 7.80 11.19 17.80
N VAL A 248 8.61 11.83 18.65
CA VAL A 248 8.09 12.78 19.65
C VAL A 248 7.40 13.96 18.97
N VAL A 249 8.03 14.58 17.96
CA VAL A 249 7.47 15.71 17.20
C VAL A 249 6.19 15.27 16.49
N SER A 250 6.23 14.17 15.77
CA SER A 250 5.06 13.66 15.03
C SER A 250 3.88 13.33 15.95
N ASN A 251 4.12 12.72 17.11
CA ASN A 251 3.07 12.41 18.07
C ASN A 251 2.49 13.68 18.70
N THR A 252 3.31 14.70 18.95
CA THR A 252 2.85 16.00 19.47
C THR A 252 1.95 16.71 18.47
N VAL A 253 2.37 16.75 17.19
CA VAL A 253 1.57 17.31 16.09
C VAL A 253 0.24 16.53 15.93
N HIS A 254 0.30 15.21 15.93
CA HIS A 254 -0.90 14.38 15.88
C HIS A 254 -1.82 14.63 17.07
N GLY A 255 -1.27 14.73 18.29
CA GLY A 255 -2.03 15.06 19.50
C GLY A 255 -2.74 16.42 19.40
N PHE A 256 -2.10 17.42 18.80
CA PHE A 256 -2.70 18.71 18.50
C PHE A 256 -3.89 18.59 17.54
N PHE A 257 -3.72 17.89 16.40
CA PHE A 257 -4.81 17.68 15.43
C PHE A 257 -5.99 16.87 15.99
N VAL A 258 -5.73 15.93 16.89
CA VAL A 258 -6.78 15.20 17.61
C VAL A 258 -7.55 16.15 18.55
N ARG A 259 -6.87 17.09 19.25
CA ARG A 259 -7.53 18.09 20.11
C ARG A 259 -8.40 19.08 19.33
N VAL A 260 -7.94 19.48 18.15
CA VAL A 260 -8.69 20.35 17.23
C VAL A 260 -9.88 19.60 16.57
N GLY A 261 -9.96 18.27 16.70
CA GLY A 261 -11.04 17.46 16.13
C GLY A 261 -10.86 17.11 14.65
N ILE A 262 -9.72 17.44 14.05
CA ILE A 262 -9.40 17.13 12.64
C ILE A 262 -9.09 15.64 12.47
N CYS A 263 -8.36 15.04 13.43
CA CYS A 263 -8.02 13.63 13.42
C CYS A 263 -8.75 12.85 14.50
N LYS A 264 -9.18 11.63 14.17
CA LYS A 264 -9.74 10.70 15.16
C LYS A 264 -8.63 10.11 16.01
N LYS A 265 -8.90 9.91 17.31
CA LYS A 265 -7.97 9.24 18.20
C LYS A 265 -7.69 7.82 17.69
N VAL A 266 -6.44 7.49 17.53
CA VAL A 266 -6.00 6.16 17.08
C VAL A 266 -6.34 5.14 18.16
N VAL A 267 -7.31 4.28 17.92
CA VAL A 267 -7.58 3.11 18.75
C VAL A 267 -6.67 1.99 18.26
N ARG A 268 -5.60 1.72 18.99
CA ARG A 268 -4.73 0.56 18.71
C ARG A 268 -5.57 -0.71 18.93
N ARG A 269 -5.90 -1.41 17.85
CA ARG A 269 -6.41 -2.77 17.93
C ARG A 269 -5.18 -3.66 18.15
N PHE A 270 -5.03 -4.16 19.36
CA PHE A 270 -4.05 -5.22 19.63
C PHE A 270 -4.54 -6.50 18.97
N ASP A 271 -3.81 -6.98 17.97
CA ASP A 271 -4.02 -8.29 17.39
C ASP A 271 -3.62 -9.34 18.45
N MET A 272 -4.62 -9.94 19.09
CA MET A 272 -4.42 -10.94 20.13
C MET A 272 -3.90 -12.28 19.57
N SER A 273 -3.86 -12.46 18.25
CA SER A 273 -3.42 -13.70 17.60
C SER A 273 -1.93 -13.99 17.77
N ASN A 274 -1.11 -12.96 18.00
CA ASN A 274 0.35 -13.07 18.16
C ASN A 274 0.85 -12.70 19.57
N ALA A 275 -0.05 -12.61 20.54
CA ALA A 275 0.36 -12.35 21.93
C ALA A 275 1.01 -13.61 22.51
N PRO A 276 2.26 -13.53 23.04
CA PRO A 276 2.86 -14.67 23.73
C PRO A 276 1.98 -15.10 24.91
N PRO A 277 1.85 -16.41 25.17
CA PRO A 277 1.03 -16.89 26.26
C PRO A 277 1.61 -16.37 27.59
N GLY A 278 0.96 -15.36 28.17
CA GLY A 278 1.42 -14.73 29.42
C GLY A 278 1.28 -13.19 29.44
N LEU A 279 0.93 -12.53 28.35
CA LEU A 279 0.78 -11.07 28.33
C LEU A 279 -0.52 -10.66 29.08
N VAL A 280 -0.36 -10.15 30.30
CA VAL A 280 -1.45 -9.51 31.05
C VAL A 280 -1.67 -8.13 30.46
N ILE A 281 -2.74 -7.94 29.68
CA ILE A 281 -3.13 -6.62 29.14
C ILE A 281 -3.78 -5.84 30.30
N ASN A 282 -3.01 -4.96 30.91
CA ASN A 282 -3.54 -3.98 31.86
C ASN A 282 -4.36 -2.92 31.10
N LEU A 283 -5.68 -3.05 31.06
CA LEU A 283 -6.55 -1.96 30.61
C LEU A 283 -6.51 -0.83 31.66
N PRO A 284 -6.32 0.43 31.22
CA PRO A 284 -6.38 1.57 32.17
C PRO A 284 -7.75 1.65 32.81
N GLY A 285 -7.80 1.52 34.14
CA GLY A 285 -9.03 1.61 34.93
C GLY A 285 -9.59 0.29 35.48
N ILE A 286 -8.87 -0.84 35.30
CA ILE A 286 -9.25 -2.10 35.94
C ILE A 286 -8.13 -2.48 36.92
N ASP A 287 -8.51 -2.66 38.19
CA ASP A 287 -7.59 -3.14 39.25
C ASP A 287 -6.95 -4.48 38.85
N PRO A 288 -5.62 -4.65 39.02
CA PRO A 288 -4.94 -5.91 38.70
C PRO A 288 -5.55 -7.13 39.40
N HIS A 289 -6.10 -6.93 40.58
CA HIS A 289 -6.77 -7.96 41.39
C HIS A 289 -8.08 -8.46 40.75
N ASP A 290 -8.84 -7.59 40.10
CA ASP A 290 -10.06 -7.96 39.39
C ASP A 290 -9.81 -8.68 38.07
N SER A 291 -8.73 -8.36 37.37
CA SER A 291 -8.34 -9.04 36.12
C SER A 291 -7.93 -10.48 36.39
N GLU A 292 -7.21 -10.72 37.48
CA GLU A 292 -6.78 -12.06 37.89
C GLU A 292 -7.95 -12.93 38.37
N ARG A 293 -8.87 -12.34 39.12
CA ARG A 293 -10.11 -13.00 39.54
C ARG A 293 -10.98 -13.43 38.35
N ARG A 294 -11.14 -12.58 37.36
CA ARG A 294 -11.88 -12.91 36.13
C ARG A 294 -11.20 -14.01 35.33
N ARG A 295 -9.86 -13.99 35.25
CA ARG A 295 -9.06 -15.06 34.61
C ARG A 295 -9.24 -16.42 35.31
N GLN A 296 -9.23 -16.45 36.64
CA GLN A 296 -9.45 -17.68 37.41
C GLN A 296 -10.87 -18.22 37.21
N ILE A 297 -11.88 -17.35 37.17
CA ILE A 297 -13.27 -17.76 36.90
C ILE A 297 -13.40 -18.31 35.47
N ALA A 298 -12.75 -17.71 34.47
CA ALA A 298 -12.77 -18.17 33.09
C ALA A 298 -12.08 -19.53 32.93
N LEU A 299 -10.92 -19.72 33.58
CA LEU A 299 -10.20 -21.00 33.57
C LEU A 299 -10.99 -22.12 34.27
N LYS A 300 -11.67 -21.82 35.38
CA LYS A 300 -12.54 -22.77 36.07
C LYS A 300 -13.77 -23.14 35.20
N ALA A 301 -14.38 -22.20 34.53
CA ALA A 301 -15.48 -22.47 33.61
C ALA A 301 -15.05 -23.30 32.40
N LEU A 302 -13.84 -23.08 31.89
CA LEU A 302 -13.29 -23.85 30.77
C LEU A 302 -12.96 -25.27 31.19
N SER A 303 -12.33 -25.45 32.35
CA SER A 303 -12.02 -26.80 32.90
C SER A 303 -13.29 -27.59 33.17
N GLU A 304 -14.34 -26.96 33.67
CA GLU A 304 -15.64 -27.58 33.89
C GLU A 304 -16.35 -28.00 32.60
N ARG A 305 -16.23 -27.22 31.51
CA ARG A 305 -16.72 -27.60 30.19
C ARG A 305 -15.95 -28.77 29.61
N LEU A 306 -14.61 -28.75 29.70
CA LEU A 306 -13.77 -29.84 29.22
C LEU A 306 -14.04 -31.14 29.98
N SER A 307 -14.23 -31.10 31.33
CA SER A 307 -14.58 -32.26 32.10
C SER A 307 -15.96 -32.84 31.77
N LYS A 308 -16.94 -31.95 31.43
CA LYS A 308 -18.29 -32.35 30.93
C LYS A 308 -18.24 -32.99 29.55
N ASP A 309 -17.40 -32.49 28.66
CA ASP A 309 -17.25 -33.05 27.32
C ASP A 309 -16.47 -34.38 27.34
N HIS A 310 -15.53 -34.57 28.24
CA HIS A 310 -14.88 -35.87 28.48
C HIS A 310 -15.77 -36.87 29.18
N ALA A 311 -16.76 -36.45 29.97
CA ALA A 311 -17.69 -37.35 30.67
C ALA A 311 -18.82 -37.89 29.74
N LYS A 312 -19.18 -37.20 28.66
CA LYS A 312 -20.24 -37.59 27.71
C LYS A 312 -20.02 -38.95 27.04
N PRO A 313 -18.81 -39.36 26.59
CA PRO A 313 -18.61 -40.67 25.99
C PRO A 313 -18.87 -41.83 26.93
N TRP A 314 -18.51 -41.71 28.20
CA TRP A 314 -18.67 -42.77 29.21
C TRP A 314 -20.12 -42.98 29.65
N GLN A 315 -20.95 -41.97 29.62
CA GLN A 315 -22.38 -42.08 29.95
C GLN A 315 -23.18 -42.72 28.81
N GLN A 316 -22.84 -42.45 27.56
CA GLN A 316 -23.46 -43.09 26.41
C GLN A 316 -23.08 -44.60 26.32
N GLU A 317 -21.87 -44.97 26.71
CA GLU A 317 -21.44 -46.37 26.69
C GLU A 317 -22.10 -47.18 27.84
N ARG A 318 -22.33 -46.56 29.01
CA ARG A 318 -23.07 -47.20 30.13
C ARG A 318 -24.59 -47.34 29.80
N ALA A 319 -25.19 -46.35 29.10
CA ALA A 319 -26.57 -46.45 28.71
C ALA A 319 -26.83 -47.52 27.63
N LYS A 320 -25.83 -47.83 26.78
CA LYS A 320 -25.88 -48.95 25.82
C LYS A 320 -25.70 -50.34 26.45
N LYS A 321 -25.08 -50.46 27.64
CA LYS A 321 -24.86 -51.73 28.36
C LYS A 321 -26.03 -52.14 29.25
N HIS A 322 -27.05 -51.31 29.48
CA HIS A 322 -28.17 -51.56 30.37
C HIS A 322 -29.54 -51.55 29.68
N SER A 323 -29.63 -51.73 28.37
CA SER A 323 -30.90 -51.95 27.68
C SER A 323 -31.28 -53.43 27.76
N PRO A 324 -32.45 -53.82 28.29
CA PRO A 324 -32.89 -55.24 28.31
C PRO A 324 -33.21 -55.70 26.89
N VAL A 325 -32.72 -56.90 26.61
CA VAL A 325 -32.95 -57.62 25.34
C VAL A 325 -34.46 -57.97 25.23
N PRO A 326 -35.17 -57.55 24.16
CA PRO A 326 -36.52 -58.07 23.89
C PRO A 326 -36.43 -59.50 23.31
N PRO A 327 -37.44 -60.36 23.60
CA PRO A 327 -37.41 -61.75 23.17
C PRO A 327 -37.60 -61.89 21.64
N ALA A 328 -36.94 -62.94 21.12
CA ALA A 328 -36.94 -63.33 19.70
C ALA A 328 -38.37 -63.64 19.16
N VAL A 329 -38.77 -62.94 18.12
CA VAL A 329 -39.91 -63.35 17.25
C VAL A 329 -39.32 -63.82 15.94
N SER A 330 -39.52 -65.10 15.68
CA SER A 330 -39.21 -65.80 14.43
C SER A 330 -40.24 -65.45 13.37
N ILE A 331 -39.80 -64.90 12.21
CA ILE A 331 -40.59 -64.75 10.96
C ILE A 331 -39.75 -65.24 9.79
N PRO A 332 -40.35 -65.86 8.81
CA PRO A 332 -39.69 -66.79 7.85
C PRO A 332 -39.09 -66.04 6.64
N ILE A 333 -38.07 -66.69 6.05
CA ILE A 333 -37.34 -66.30 4.85
C ILE A 333 -38.22 -66.46 3.61
N PRO A 334 -38.19 -65.53 2.67
CA PRO A 334 -38.25 -65.82 1.25
C PRO A 334 -36.97 -65.43 0.50
N ASP A 335 -36.66 -66.26 -0.47
CA ASP A 335 -35.51 -66.36 -1.35
C ASP A 335 -35.28 -65.12 -2.28
N THR A 336 -34.02 -65.03 -2.65
CA THR A 336 -33.48 -64.53 -3.92
C THR A 336 -33.66 -63.04 -4.31
N ALA A 337 -32.55 -62.29 -4.21
CA ALA A 337 -32.02 -61.45 -5.30
C ALA A 337 -30.66 -60.85 -4.93
N THR A 338 -29.68 -61.16 -5.73
CA THR A 338 -28.32 -60.61 -5.71
C THR A 338 -28.28 -59.11 -5.91
N PRO A 339 -27.57 -58.31 -5.10
CA PRO A 339 -27.29 -56.92 -5.45
C PRO A 339 -25.91 -56.79 -6.12
N LYS A 340 -25.92 -56.04 -7.23
CA LYS A 340 -24.75 -55.49 -7.94
C LYS A 340 -23.91 -54.60 -7.02
N PRO A 341 -22.57 -54.59 -7.18
CA PRO A 341 -21.72 -53.67 -6.42
C PRO A 341 -21.80 -52.24 -6.97
N LEU A 342 -21.99 -51.31 -6.06
CA LEU A 342 -21.97 -49.86 -6.33
C LEU A 342 -20.52 -49.38 -6.37
N ALA A 343 -20.15 -48.64 -7.41
CA ALA A 343 -18.83 -48.11 -7.69
C ALA A 343 -18.42 -47.05 -6.66
N SER A 344 -17.19 -47.19 -6.17
CA SER A 344 -16.50 -46.16 -5.34
C SER A 344 -16.03 -44.99 -6.19
N PRO A 345 -16.04 -43.78 -5.70
CA PRO A 345 -15.52 -42.65 -6.44
C PRO A 345 -13.98 -42.63 -6.47
N LEU A 346 -13.44 -42.43 -7.66
CA LEU A 346 -12.03 -42.30 -7.99
C LEU A 346 -11.42 -41.05 -7.36
N ILE A 347 -10.36 -41.23 -6.59
CA ILE A 347 -9.42 -40.19 -6.19
C ILE A 347 -8.34 -40.07 -7.28
N PRO A 348 -8.06 -38.90 -7.86
CA PRO A 348 -6.97 -38.78 -8.81
C PRO A 348 -5.63 -38.80 -8.11
N GLN A 349 -4.81 -39.82 -8.41
CA GLN A 349 -3.40 -39.87 -8.05
C GLN A 349 -2.58 -38.99 -9.01
N VAL A 350 -1.88 -38.00 -8.48
CA VAL A 350 -0.87 -37.22 -9.19
C VAL A 350 0.43 -38.03 -9.14
N SER A 351 0.83 -38.59 -10.28
CA SER A 351 2.14 -39.24 -10.47
C SER A 351 3.20 -38.17 -10.74
N VAL A 352 4.15 -38.03 -9.82
CA VAL A 352 5.38 -37.26 -10.01
C VAL A 352 6.40 -38.13 -10.72
N ASN A 353 6.69 -37.84 -11.97
CA ASN A 353 7.78 -38.45 -12.74
C ASN A 353 9.11 -37.75 -12.37
N ILE A 354 9.97 -38.43 -11.64
CA ILE A 354 11.36 -38.03 -11.44
C ILE A 354 12.19 -38.67 -12.54
N HIS A 355 12.60 -37.89 -13.55
CA HIS A 355 13.63 -38.28 -14.49
C HIS A 355 15.01 -37.97 -13.89
N SER A 356 15.70 -39.00 -13.47
CA SER A 356 17.13 -39.01 -13.19
C SER A 356 17.91 -39.06 -14.52
N HIS A 357 18.58 -37.99 -14.90
CA HIS A 357 19.62 -38.03 -15.93
C HIS A 357 20.99 -38.27 -15.27
N THR A 358 21.48 -39.48 -15.41
CA THR A 358 22.87 -39.83 -15.20
C THR A 358 23.70 -39.35 -16.42
N SER A 359 24.69 -38.53 -16.11
CA SER A 359 25.76 -38.15 -17.05
C SER A 359 26.79 -39.28 -17.17
N THR A 360 27.13 -39.68 -18.39
CA THR A 360 28.38 -40.40 -18.70
C THR A 360 29.17 -39.60 -19.73
N ASN A 361 30.43 -39.49 -19.36
CA ASN A 361 31.55 -38.90 -20.13
C ASN A 361 31.68 -39.40 -21.58
N THR A 362 32.03 -38.52 -22.45
CA THR A 362 33.28 -38.46 -23.26
C THR A 362 33.42 -37.07 -23.82
#